data_2336282b57bfc80c8550f3c3a20f25ac
#
_entry.id   2336282b57bfc80c8550f3c3a20f25ac
#
_cell.length_a   1.000
_cell.length_b   1.000
_cell.length_c   1.000
_cell.angle_alpha   90.00
_cell.angle_beta   90.00
_cell.angle_gamma   90.00
#
_symmetry.space_group_name_H-M   'P 1'
#
loop_
_entity.id
_entity.type
_entity.pdbx_description
1 polymer ?
#
loop_
_entity_poly.entity_id
_entity_poly.type
_entity_poly.pdbx_seq_one_letter_code
_entity_poly.pdbx_strand_id
1 'polypeptide(L)'
;MKRLLGYLKEHLCVTILAPLFKMLEASFELFVPLVVASMIDVGIGHHDIGYLWKMGGLLILLGIIGFSFSITAQYFAARSAVYTGKSMRSDLFAHMNRFSYQEIDQVGTSTLINRMSNDINQVQNGVNMFLRLFLRSPFVVFGAMFMAFTVDHKAAISFVFTITALAVVVGLILWITMPMYKKVQKQVDGVLKSTRENLLGIRVIRAFNRQRSEEENFRLQSRQLYNKQNHVGKISALLNPLTYMIINLGIIAILWSGGKQVDLGYLTQGQIIALINYMSQILVELVKLANLLIILSRAFASLDRVDQIFALEPSMKETGKTDIEEKKDTPILEFKDTSFVYHGARKETIHPFDFAVKEGETIGVIGGTGSGKSTFVSLIARLYDVTSGRILYRGVDEKELKPEFIRGKIGFVPQKASLFEGSLRDNMKWGKEDATDEEIYQALDIAQAREFVDQKEQGLDFRIEQNGGNLSGGQKQRLTIARALVRKPEILILDDSASALDFATDARLRKAIKENTDNMTVFLVSQRVSTIRNADHILVLDDGKIAGIGTHLQLLKENQVYKEICESQMAGEEA
;
A
#
# COMPACT_ATOMS: atom_id res chain seq x y z
N MET A 1 1.63 11.37 13.40
CA MET A 1 0.83 11.87 14.56
C MET A 1 -0.01 13.11 14.26
N LYS A 2 0.54 14.25 13.77
CA LYS A 2 -0.25 15.46 13.46
C LYS A 2 -1.38 15.20 12.45
N ARG A 3 -1.10 14.41 11.38
CA ARG A 3 -2.10 14.03 10.36
C ARG A 3 -3.25 13.20 10.93
N LEU A 4 -2.95 12.19 11.75
CA LEU A 4 -3.99 11.37 12.39
C LEU A 4 -4.93 12.22 13.25
N LEU A 5 -4.36 13.16 14.02
CA LEU A 5 -5.17 14.12 14.80
C LEU A 5 -6.00 15.05 13.89
N GLY A 6 -5.51 15.39 12.69
CA GLY A 6 -6.27 16.11 11.66
C GLY A 6 -7.53 15.35 11.27
N TYR A 7 -7.39 14.10 10.86
CA TYR A 7 -8.54 13.25 10.47
C TYR A 7 -9.55 13.03 11.61
N LEU A 8 -9.05 12.87 12.85
CA LEU A 8 -9.94 12.75 14.01
C LEU A 8 -10.70 14.06 14.31
N LYS A 9 -10.08 15.22 14.03
CA LYS A 9 -10.72 16.53 14.20
C LYS A 9 -11.84 16.79 13.20
N GLU A 10 -11.76 16.28 11.97
CA GLU A 10 -12.83 16.39 10.98
C GLU A 10 -14.15 15.80 11.47
N HIS A 11 -14.10 14.80 12.36
CA HIS A 11 -15.26 14.12 12.95
C HIS A 11 -15.27 14.17 14.47
N LEU A 12 -14.99 15.35 15.03
CA LEU A 12 -14.72 15.55 16.46
C LEU A 12 -15.88 15.07 17.36
N CYS A 13 -17.13 15.34 16.97
CA CYS A 13 -18.29 14.89 17.71
C CYS A 13 -18.33 13.35 17.85
N VAL A 14 -18.13 12.63 16.75
CA VAL A 14 -18.13 11.15 16.73
C VAL A 14 -16.97 10.60 17.55
N THR A 15 -15.82 11.25 17.45
CA THR A 15 -14.59 10.85 18.14
C THR A 15 -14.68 11.03 19.65
N ILE A 16 -15.34 12.10 20.14
CA ILE A 16 -15.52 12.37 21.58
C ILE A 16 -16.67 11.54 22.17
N LEU A 17 -17.77 11.33 21.44
CA LEU A 17 -18.90 10.57 21.94
C LEU A 17 -18.55 9.11 22.26
N ALA A 18 -17.64 8.49 21.50
CA ALA A 18 -17.25 7.11 21.74
C ALA A 18 -16.64 6.87 23.14
N PRO A 19 -15.57 7.56 23.57
CA PRO A 19 -15.03 7.39 24.92
C PRO A 19 -15.99 7.91 25.99
N LEU A 20 -16.81 8.96 25.73
CA LEU A 20 -17.79 9.45 26.67
C LEU A 20 -18.80 8.37 27.05
N PHE A 21 -19.43 7.72 26.03
CA PHE A 21 -20.37 6.64 26.30
C PHE A 21 -19.69 5.41 26.93
N LYS A 22 -18.40 5.16 26.62
CA LYS A 22 -17.63 4.10 27.29
C LYS A 22 -17.34 4.41 28.76
N MET A 23 -17.15 5.65 29.12
CA MET A 23 -17.00 6.06 30.52
C MET A 23 -18.34 5.98 31.27
N LEU A 24 -19.47 6.36 30.64
CA LEU A 24 -20.81 6.20 31.22
C LEU A 24 -21.13 4.72 31.47
N GLU A 25 -20.90 3.85 30.47
CA GLU A 25 -21.01 2.39 30.64
C GLU A 25 -20.22 1.91 31.85
N ALA A 26 -18.95 2.28 31.96
CA ALA A 26 -18.07 1.90 33.05
C ALA A 26 -18.58 2.43 34.41
N SER A 27 -19.12 3.64 34.45
CA SER A 27 -19.68 4.20 35.67
C SER A 27 -20.86 3.35 36.21
N PHE A 28 -21.78 2.92 35.32
CA PHE A 28 -22.88 2.04 35.74
C PHE A 28 -22.39 0.65 36.16
N GLU A 29 -21.37 0.11 35.50
CA GLU A 29 -20.76 -1.18 35.86
C GLU A 29 -20.17 -1.16 37.28
N LEU A 30 -19.61 -0.03 37.73
CA LEU A 30 -19.04 0.13 39.07
C LEU A 30 -20.12 0.13 40.17
N PHE A 31 -21.39 0.42 39.88
CA PHE A 31 -22.47 0.34 40.88
C PHE A 31 -23.00 -1.08 41.07
N VAL A 32 -22.81 -1.99 40.11
CA VAL A 32 -23.33 -3.36 40.18
C VAL A 32 -22.89 -4.10 41.44
N PRO A 33 -21.60 -4.10 41.85
CA PRO A 33 -21.18 -4.78 43.08
C PRO A 33 -21.86 -4.26 44.37
N LEU A 34 -22.17 -2.94 44.44
CA LEU A 34 -22.84 -2.36 45.59
C LEU A 34 -24.33 -2.80 45.68
N VAL A 35 -25.00 -2.90 44.53
CA VAL A 35 -26.39 -3.40 44.48
C VAL A 35 -26.44 -4.85 44.91
N VAL A 36 -25.44 -5.67 44.44
CA VAL A 36 -25.31 -7.07 44.86
C VAL A 36 -25.07 -7.17 46.37
N ALA A 37 -24.17 -6.33 46.92
CA ALA A 37 -23.94 -6.27 48.37
C ALA A 37 -25.21 -5.99 49.14
N SER A 38 -25.99 -4.99 48.71
CA SER A 38 -27.26 -4.63 49.34
C SER A 38 -28.31 -5.75 49.24
N MET A 39 -28.34 -6.50 48.13
CA MET A 39 -29.23 -7.69 48.02
C MET A 39 -28.87 -8.76 49.05
N ILE A 40 -27.58 -8.96 49.30
CA ILE A 40 -27.12 -9.97 50.26
C ILE A 40 -27.41 -9.51 51.69
N ASP A 41 -27.00 -8.29 52.03
CA ASP A 41 -27.07 -7.80 53.40
C ASP A 41 -28.49 -7.53 53.88
N VAL A 42 -29.35 -6.90 53.05
CA VAL A 42 -30.72 -6.54 53.40
C VAL A 42 -31.71 -7.61 52.91
N GLY A 43 -31.65 -8.00 51.63
CA GLY A 43 -32.62 -8.93 51.05
C GLY A 43 -32.53 -10.33 51.64
N ILE A 44 -31.33 -10.93 51.60
CA ILE A 44 -31.10 -12.30 52.12
C ILE A 44 -31.02 -12.26 53.64
N GLY A 45 -30.25 -11.31 54.20
CA GLY A 45 -30.02 -11.21 55.65
C GLY A 45 -31.31 -11.00 56.46
N HIS A 46 -32.31 -10.28 55.93
CA HIS A 46 -33.60 -10.04 56.59
C HIS A 46 -34.74 -10.86 56.01
N HIS A 47 -34.49 -11.80 55.07
CA HIS A 47 -35.48 -12.59 54.36
C HIS A 47 -36.55 -11.76 53.61
N ASP A 48 -36.19 -10.53 53.16
CA ASP A 48 -37.10 -9.63 52.43
C ASP A 48 -37.09 -9.92 50.93
N ILE A 49 -38.04 -10.76 50.50
CA ILE A 49 -38.23 -11.14 49.09
C ILE A 49 -38.62 -9.92 48.23
N GLY A 50 -39.40 -8.97 48.80
CA GLY A 50 -39.81 -7.75 48.10
C GLY A 50 -38.63 -6.86 47.75
N TYR A 51 -37.66 -6.73 48.68
CA TYR A 51 -36.42 -6.02 48.46
C TYR A 51 -35.54 -6.69 47.39
N LEU A 52 -35.46 -8.04 47.41
CA LEU A 52 -34.73 -8.80 46.39
C LEU A 52 -35.27 -8.55 44.97
N TRP A 53 -36.61 -8.53 44.80
CA TRP A 53 -37.21 -8.21 43.50
C TRP A 53 -36.92 -6.76 43.05
N LYS A 54 -36.98 -5.78 43.98
CA LYS A 54 -36.63 -4.39 43.65
C LYS A 54 -35.17 -4.23 43.21
N MET A 55 -34.23 -4.82 43.94
CA MET A 55 -32.78 -4.77 43.57
C MET A 55 -32.47 -5.59 42.32
N GLY A 56 -33.14 -6.73 42.12
CA GLY A 56 -33.07 -7.51 40.89
C GLY A 56 -33.54 -6.69 39.67
N GLY A 57 -34.68 -5.97 39.82
CA GLY A 57 -35.17 -5.03 38.82
C GLY A 57 -34.15 -3.90 38.53
N LEU A 58 -33.49 -3.36 39.59
CA LEU A 58 -32.44 -2.36 39.44
C LEU A 58 -31.21 -2.91 38.66
N LEU A 59 -30.78 -4.15 38.94
CA LEU A 59 -29.71 -4.80 38.20
C LEU A 59 -30.03 -4.96 36.71
N ILE A 60 -31.27 -5.38 36.39
CA ILE A 60 -31.74 -5.49 35.01
C ILE A 60 -31.73 -4.11 34.35
N LEU A 61 -32.22 -3.07 35.04
CA LEU A 61 -32.19 -1.70 34.52
C LEU A 61 -30.77 -1.20 34.24
N LEU A 62 -29.84 -1.40 35.19
CA LEU A 62 -28.41 -1.06 35.01
C LEU A 62 -27.81 -1.83 33.83
N GLY A 63 -28.18 -3.11 33.68
CA GLY A 63 -27.76 -3.94 32.55
C GLY A 63 -28.24 -3.39 31.20
N ILE A 64 -29.53 -2.99 31.10
CA ILE A 64 -30.11 -2.41 29.87
C ILE A 64 -29.45 -1.06 29.54
N ILE A 65 -29.26 -0.20 30.54
CA ILE A 65 -28.60 1.10 30.36
C ILE A 65 -27.15 0.89 29.91
N GLY A 66 -26.39 0.03 30.60
CA GLY A 66 -25.00 -0.30 30.25
C GLY A 66 -24.89 -0.88 28.85
N PHE A 67 -25.78 -1.79 28.46
CA PHE A 67 -25.86 -2.36 27.12
C PHE A 67 -26.11 -1.29 26.06
N SER A 68 -27.05 -0.37 26.29
CA SER A 68 -27.37 0.73 25.37
C SER A 68 -26.17 1.66 25.18
N PHE A 69 -25.48 2.03 26.25
CA PHE A 69 -24.25 2.84 26.16
C PHE A 69 -23.10 2.08 25.50
N SER A 70 -22.98 0.78 25.75
CA SER A 70 -21.96 -0.05 25.13
C SER A 70 -22.11 -0.10 23.60
N ILE A 71 -23.33 -0.35 23.10
CA ILE A 71 -23.62 -0.37 21.66
C ILE A 71 -23.34 1.00 21.04
N THR A 72 -23.85 2.05 21.66
CA THR A 72 -23.68 3.43 21.19
C THR A 72 -22.20 3.80 21.11
N ALA A 73 -21.43 3.51 22.14
CA ALA A 73 -19.98 3.74 22.17
C ALA A 73 -19.23 2.95 21.08
N GLN A 74 -19.58 1.68 20.88
CA GLN A 74 -18.98 0.83 19.84
C GLN A 74 -19.30 1.36 18.45
N TYR A 75 -20.54 1.80 18.20
CA TYR A 75 -20.95 2.40 16.95
C TYR A 75 -20.12 3.65 16.62
N PHE A 76 -20.00 4.59 17.56
CA PHE A 76 -19.24 5.81 17.35
C PHE A 76 -17.74 5.55 17.21
N ALA A 77 -17.17 4.62 17.97
CA ALA A 77 -15.76 4.23 17.84
C ALA A 77 -15.47 3.61 16.47
N ALA A 78 -16.32 2.68 16.02
CA ALA A 78 -16.20 2.04 14.71
C ALA A 78 -16.35 3.08 13.58
N ARG A 79 -17.34 3.97 13.68
CA ARG A 79 -17.59 5.01 12.70
C ARG A 79 -16.42 5.98 12.58
N SER A 80 -15.86 6.47 13.70
CA SER A 80 -14.68 7.34 13.73
C SER A 80 -13.47 6.64 13.09
N ALA A 81 -13.22 5.38 13.43
CA ALA A 81 -12.11 4.61 12.88
C ALA A 81 -12.26 4.38 11.36
N VAL A 82 -13.46 4.06 10.89
CA VAL A 82 -13.74 3.87 9.45
C VAL A 82 -13.59 5.17 8.67
N TYR A 83 -14.07 6.29 9.20
CA TYR A 83 -13.87 7.61 8.58
C TYR A 83 -12.38 7.96 8.48
N THR A 84 -11.63 7.77 9.56
CA THR A 84 -10.18 7.98 9.55
C THR A 84 -9.50 7.12 8.46
N GLY A 85 -9.85 5.83 8.38
CA GLY A 85 -9.30 4.93 7.37
C GLY A 85 -9.69 5.33 5.94
N LYS A 86 -10.92 5.80 5.72
CA LYS A 86 -11.40 6.30 4.42
C LYS A 86 -10.60 7.53 3.98
N SER A 87 -10.52 8.56 4.84
CA SER A 87 -9.82 9.81 4.52
C SER A 87 -8.33 9.55 4.27
N MET A 88 -7.68 8.74 5.12
CA MET A 88 -6.27 8.37 4.91
C MET A 88 -6.04 7.64 3.58
N ARG A 89 -6.95 6.73 3.15
CA ARG A 89 -6.82 6.05 1.86
C ARG A 89 -6.99 7.01 0.70
N SER A 90 -8.00 7.88 0.77
CA SER A 90 -8.26 8.88 -0.27
C SER A 90 -7.06 9.81 -0.48
N ASP A 91 -6.55 10.37 0.61
CA ASP A 91 -5.42 11.31 0.57
C ASP A 91 -4.12 10.62 0.14
N LEU A 92 -3.88 9.40 0.65
CA LEU A 92 -2.70 8.63 0.26
C LEU A 92 -2.74 8.28 -1.23
N PHE A 93 -3.90 7.88 -1.75
CA PHE A 93 -4.07 7.59 -3.17
C PHE A 93 -3.87 8.85 -4.03
N ALA A 94 -4.47 9.96 -3.65
CA ALA A 94 -4.29 11.24 -4.32
C ALA A 94 -2.81 11.69 -4.31
N HIS A 95 -2.11 11.47 -3.18
CA HIS A 95 -0.70 11.79 -3.07
C HIS A 95 0.18 10.89 -3.96
N MET A 96 -0.09 9.57 -3.97
CA MET A 96 0.64 8.61 -4.82
C MET A 96 0.42 8.86 -6.32
N ASN A 97 -0.75 9.34 -6.72
CA ASN A 97 -1.03 9.67 -8.13
C ASN A 97 -0.21 10.88 -8.63
N ARG A 98 0.36 11.68 -7.73
CA ARG A 98 1.27 12.77 -8.07
C ARG A 98 2.73 12.33 -8.20
N PHE A 99 3.03 11.08 -7.84
CA PHE A 99 4.39 10.56 -7.95
C PHE A 99 4.81 10.44 -9.41
N SER A 100 6.06 10.79 -9.67
CA SER A 100 6.72 10.42 -10.91
C SER A 100 7.13 8.95 -10.87
N TYR A 101 7.64 8.44 -11.97
CA TYR A 101 8.21 7.09 -12.00
C TYR A 101 9.38 6.93 -11.02
N GLN A 102 10.12 8.01 -10.74
CA GLN A 102 11.24 7.99 -9.80
C GLN A 102 10.81 7.59 -8.38
N GLU A 103 9.75 8.16 -7.84
CA GLU A 103 9.23 7.81 -6.51
C GLU A 103 8.63 6.41 -6.52
N ILE A 104 7.93 6.03 -7.60
CA ILE A 104 7.35 4.69 -7.73
C ILE A 104 8.45 3.63 -7.74
N ASP A 105 9.55 3.85 -8.47
CA ASP A 105 10.69 2.94 -8.52
C ASP A 105 11.43 2.87 -7.17
N GLN A 106 11.60 4.01 -6.51
CA GLN A 106 12.25 4.09 -5.20
C GLN A 106 11.50 3.30 -4.12
N VAL A 107 10.18 3.42 -4.07
CA VAL A 107 9.34 2.79 -3.04
C VAL A 107 8.93 1.38 -3.42
N GLY A 108 8.66 1.15 -4.69
CA GLY A 108 8.12 -0.08 -5.25
C GLY A 108 6.60 -0.21 -5.09
N THR A 109 5.92 -0.61 -6.16
CA THR A 109 4.45 -0.74 -6.23
C THR A 109 3.87 -1.65 -5.14
N SER A 110 4.56 -2.78 -4.84
CA SER A 110 4.12 -3.72 -3.80
C SER A 110 4.11 -3.08 -2.40
N THR A 111 5.08 -2.20 -2.12
CA THR A 111 5.13 -1.44 -0.87
C THR A 111 3.97 -0.45 -0.78
N LEU A 112 3.72 0.31 -1.85
CA LEU A 112 2.61 1.26 -1.91
C LEU A 112 1.26 0.59 -1.66
N ILE A 113 1.00 -0.55 -2.31
CA ILE A 113 -0.21 -1.36 -2.09
C ILE A 113 -0.32 -1.82 -0.64
N ASN A 114 0.77 -2.27 -0.03
CA ASN A 114 0.77 -2.72 1.37
C ASN A 114 0.51 -1.56 2.35
N ARG A 115 1.04 -0.36 2.08
CA ARG A 115 0.72 0.85 2.88
C ARG A 115 -0.76 1.18 2.81
N MET A 116 -1.34 1.14 1.60
CA MET A 116 -2.72 1.49 1.36
C MET A 116 -3.72 0.49 1.97
N SER A 117 -3.36 -0.79 2.01
CA SER A 117 -4.21 -1.86 2.55
C SER A 117 -3.91 -2.17 4.02
N ASN A 118 -2.80 -2.85 4.30
CA ASN A 118 -2.49 -3.37 5.63
C ASN A 118 -2.19 -2.28 6.66
N ASP A 119 -1.34 -1.29 6.30
CA ASP A 119 -0.91 -0.31 7.29
C ASP A 119 -2.06 0.61 7.70
N ILE A 120 -2.89 1.08 6.75
CA ILE A 120 -4.07 1.87 7.10
C ILE A 120 -5.08 1.05 7.89
N ASN A 121 -5.26 -0.25 7.61
CA ASN A 121 -6.10 -1.13 8.42
C ASN A 121 -5.61 -1.27 9.86
N GLN A 122 -4.28 -1.37 10.08
CA GLN A 122 -3.70 -1.39 11.42
C GLN A 122 -3.93 -0.07 12.17
N VAL A 123 -3.78 1.07 11.49
CA VAL A 123 -4.09 2.39 12.06
C VAL A 123 -5.58 2.49 12.41
N GLN A 124 -6.47 2.10 11.51
CA GLN A 124 -7.91 2.09 11.73
C GLN A 124 -8.30 1.23 12.95
N ASN A 125 -7.73 0.02 13.06
CA ASN A 125 -7.95 -0.85 14.21
C ASN A 125 -7.40 -0.23 15.51
N GLY A 126 -6.22 0.39 15.45
CA GLY A 126 -5.62 1.12 16.57
C GLY A 126 -6.52 2.25 17.06
N VAL A 127 -7.06 3.07 16.16
CA VAL A 127 -8.01 4.15 16.50
C VAL A 127 -9.27 3.59 17.16
N ASN A 128 -9.87 2.53 16.59
CA ASN A 128 -11.05 1.89 17.17
C ASN A 128 -10.80 1.44 18.62
N MET A 129 -9.72 0.70 18.84
CA MET A 129 -9.37 0.16 20.15
C MET A 129 -8.97 1.27 21.13
N PHE A 130 -8.29 2.30 20.67
CA PHE A 130 -7.95 3.48 21.49
C PHE A 130 -9.22 4.16 22.03
N LEU A 131 -10.18 4.47 21.15
CA LEU A 131 -11.42 5.14 21.54
C LEU A 131 -12.28 4.30 22.50
N ARG A 132 -12.18 2.98 22.43
CA ARG A 132 -12.96 2.07 23.26
C ARG A 132 -12.35 1.76 24.62
N LEU A 133 -11.01 1.64 24.71
CA LEU A 133 -10.35 1.05 25.87
C LEU A 133 -9.41 2.02 26.61
N PHE A 134 -8.84 3.01 25.92
CA PHE A 134 -7.77 3.85 26.49
C PHE A 134 -8.22 4.63 27.72
N LEU A 135 -9.41 5.22 27.70
CA LEU A 135 -9.97 5.92 28.86
C LEU A 135 -10.74 4.99 29.80
N ARG A 136 -11.45 3.99 29.23
CA ARG A 136 -12.27 3.07 30.00
C ARG A 136 -11.47 2.24 31.01
N SER A 137 -10.38 1.59 30.55
CA SER A 137 -9.66 0.66 31.42
C SER A 137 -9.01 1.34 32.63
N PRO A 138 -8.31 2.48 32.52
CA PRO A 138 -7.84 3.21 33.71
C PRO A 138 -9.00 3.69 34.59
N PHE A 139 -10.09 4.18 33.97
CA PHE A 139 -11.27 4.66 34.71
C PHE A 139 -11.90 3.56 35.56
N VAL A 140 -12.05 2.34 35.04
CA VAL A 140 -12.58 1.20 35.80
C VAL A 140 -11.60 0.77 36.90
N VAL A 141 -10.30 0.71 36.61
CA VAL A 141 -9.28 0.31 37.62
C VAL A 141 -9.26 1.29 38.79
N PHE A 142 -9.13 2.59 38.51
CA PHE A 142 -9.12 3.61 39.57
C PHE A 142 -10.50 3.78 40.22
N GLY A 143 -11.59 3.65 39.43
CA GLY A 143 -12.95 3.68 39.92
C GLY A 143 -13.27 2.53 40.86
N ALA A 144 -12.90 1.30 40.53
CA ALA A 144 -13.06 0.13 41.38
C ALA A 144 -12.22 0.27 42.68
N MET A 145 -11.01 0.80 42.57
CA MET A 145 -10.18 1.11 43.75
C MET A 145 -10.85 2.17 44.63
N PHE A 146 -11.35 3.27 44.05
CA PHE A 146 -12.06 4.31 44.79
C PHE A 146 -13.33 3.74 45.46
N MET A 147 -14.13 2.95 44.77
CA MET A 147 -15.31 2.29 45.33
C MET A 147 -14.92 1.33 46.47
N ALA A 148 -13.82 0.61 46.33
CA ALA A 148 -13.31 -0.24 47.42
C ALA A 148 -12.94 0.59 48.67
N PHE A 149 -12.31 1.77 48.52
CA PHE A 149 -12.05 2.69 49.64
C PHE A 149 -13.32 3.24 50.30
N THR A 150 -14.40 3.42 49.57
CA THR A 150 -15.68 3.85 50.17
C THR A 150 -16.35 2.74 50.96
N VAL A 151 -16.08 1.47 50.63
CA VAL A 151 -16.61 0.31 51.37
C VAL A 151 -15.82 0.08 52.66
N ASP A 152 -14.50 -0.06 52.55
CA ASP A 152 -13.61 -0.17 53.75
C ASP A 152 -12.14 0.23 53.43
N HIS A 153 -11.60 1.14 54.22
CA HIS A 153 -10.27 1.65 54.03
C HIS A 153 -9.16 0.60 54.28
N LYS A 154 -9.36 -0.32 55.25
CA LYS A 154 -8.38 -1.35 55.59
C LYS A 154 -8.29 -2.43 54.50
N ALA A 155 -9.45 -2.90 54.02
CA ALA A 155 -9.49 -3.85 52.91
C ALA A 155 -8.97 -3.24 51.60
N ALA A 156 -9.22 -1.94 51.38
CA ALA A 156 -8.77 -1.22 50.17
C ALA A 156 -7.25 -1.15 50.04
N ILE A 157 -6.49 -1.21 51.12
CA ILE A 157 -5.02 -1.29 51.08
C ILE A 157 -4.56 -2.53 50.32
N SER A 158 -5.26 -3.66 50.41
CA SER A 158 -4.99 -4.88 49.65
C SER A 158 -5.09 -4.63 48.12
N PHE A 159 -5.96 -3.73 47.66
CA PHE A 159 -6.07 -3.36 46.24
C PHE A 159 -4.80 -2.65 45.76
N VAL A 160 -4.25 -1.72 46.55
CA VAL A 160 -3.04 -0.99 46.16
C VAL A 160 -1.86 -1.95 45.96
N PHE A 161 -1.69 -2.89 46.87
CA PHE A 161 -0.63 -3.91 46.75
C PHE A 161 -0.87 -4.83 45.54
N THR A 162 -2.10 -5.31 45.39
CA THR A 162 -2.47 -6.22 44.28
C THR A 162 -2.32 -5.54 42.92
N ILE A 163 -2.82 -4.31 42.77
CA ILE A 163 -2.70 -3.54 41.52
C ILE A 163 -1.23 -3.28 41.16
N THR A 164 -0.44 -2.87 42.17
CA THR A 164 0.99 -2.64 41.98
C THR A 164 1.73 -3.91 41.57
N ALA A 165 1.47 -5.04 42.24
CA ALA A 165 2.07 -6.33 41.92
C ALA A 165 1.67 -6.78 40.48
N LEU A 166 0.39 -6.62 40.10
CA LEU A 166 -0.11 -6.89 38.74
C LEU A 166 0.58 -6.01 37.71
N ALA A 167 0.67 -4.71 37.95
CA ALA A 167 1.31 -3.77 37.03
C ALA A 167 2.79 -4.13 36.81
N VAL A 168 3.50 -4.50 37.85
CA VAL A 168 4.90 -4.94 37.76
C VAL A 168 5.03 -6.24 36.97
N VAL A 169 4.21 -7.27 37.26
CA VAL A 169 4.30 -8.56 36.57
C VAL A 169 3.91 -8.43 35.10
N VAL A 170 2.79 -7.76 34.80
CA VAL A 170 2.35 -7.52 33.43
C VAL A 170 3.40 -6.69 32.66
N GLY A 171 3.90 -5.61 33.28
CA GLY A 171 4.94 -4.76 32.70
C GLY A 171 6.23 -5.53 32.39
N LEU A 172 6.68 -6.37 33.33
CA LEU A 172 7.89 -7.20 33.16
C LEU A 172 7.73 -8.21 32.02
N ILE A 173 6.61 -8.93 32.00
CA ILE A 173 6.34 -9.90 30.94
C ILE A 173 6.26 -9.21 29.56
N LEU A 174 5.59 -8.07 29.45
CA LEU A 174 5.53 -7.30 28.22
C LEU A 174 6.92 -6.80 27.79
N TRP A 175 7.71 -6.28 28.73
CA TRP A 175 9.06 -5.81 28.45
C TRP A 175 9.97 -6.92 27.91
N ILE A 176 9.86 -8.14 28.43
CA ILE A 176 10.62 -9.31 27.95
C ILE A 176 10.07 -9.81 26.61
N THR A 177 8.75 -9.90 26.46
CA THR A 177 8.14 -10.57 25.30
C THR A 177 8.08 -9.67 24.05
N MET A 178 7.95 -8.34 24.18
CA MET A 178 7.88 -7.43 23.02
C MET A 178 9.07 -7.53 22.05
N PRO A 179 10.35 -7.51 22.51
CA PRO A 179 11.48 -7.69 21.60
C PRO A 179 11.54 -9.09 20.99
N MET A 180 11.05 -10.10 21.72
CA MET A 180 10.99 -11.48 21.22
C MET A 180 9.93 -11.62 20.11
N TYR A 181 8.76 -11.01 20.26
CA TYR A 181 7.75 -10.96 19.20
C TYR A 181 8.27 -10.28 17.92
N LYS A 182 9.08 -9.23 18.04
CA LYS A 182 9.75 -8.61 16.87
C LYS A 182 10.67 -9.60 16.14
N LYS A 183 11.42 -10.43 16.90
CA LYS A 183 12.29 -11.47 16.31
C LYS A 183 11.47 -12.59 15.65
N VAL A 184 10.33 -12.97 16.22
CA VAL A 184 9.38 -13.92 15.62
C VAL A 184 8.83 -13.34 14.31
N GLN A 185 8.38 -12.09 14.33
CA GLN A 185 7.85 -11.44 13.13
C GLN A 185 8.88 -11.43 11.99
N LYS A 186 10.12 -11.06 12.26
CA LYS A 186 11.21 -11.12 11.27
C LYS A 186 11.41 -12.52 10.69
N GLN A 187 11.23 -13.57 11.50
CA GLN A 187 11.32 -14.95 11.01
C GLN A 187 10.10 -15.34 10.14
N VAL A 188 8.89 -14.87 10.50
CA VAL A 188 7.67 -15.04 9.67
C VAL A 188 7.88 -14.40 8.30
N ASP A 189 8.40 -13.16 8.27
CA ASP A 189 8.70 -12.46 7.02
C ASP A 189 9.72 -13.25 6.17
N GLY A 190 10.72 -13.88 6.79
CA GLY A 190 11.68 -14.76 6.12
C GLY A 190 11.01 -15.99 5.48
N VAL A 191 10.13 -16.68 6.22
CA VAL A 191 9.37 -17.83 5.70
C VAL A 191 8.45 -17.41 4.55
N LEU A 192 7.75 -16.27 4.68
CA LEU A 192 6.88 -15.75 3.62
C LEU A 192 7.68 -15.36 2.36
N LYS A 193 8.87 -14.77 2.53
CA LYS A 193 9.77 -14.47 1.42
C LYS A 193 10.19 -15.73 0.68
N SER A 194 10.66 -16.75 1.40
CA SER A 194 11.05 -18.05 0.83
C SER A 194 9.86 -18.72 0.11
N THR A 195 8.67 -18.70 0.69
CA THR A 195 7.45 -19.22 0.05
C THR A 195 7.15 -18.50 -1.26
N ARG A 196 7.24 -17.16 -1.27
CA ARG A 196 7.01 -16.35 -2.48
C ARG A 196 8.04 -16.68 -3.57
N GLU A 197 9.32 -16.76 -3.21
CA GLU A 197 10.40 -17.10 -4.14
C GLU A 197 10.19 -18.51 -4.74
N ASN A 198 9.81 -19.49 -3.92
CA ASN A 198 9.52 -20.84 -4.37
C ASN A 198 8.31 -20.92 -5.31
N LEU A 199 7.24 -20.18 -5.02
CA LEU A 199 6.05 -20.15 -5.87
C LEU A 199 6.33 -19.44 -7.21
N LEU A 200 7.05 -18.33 -7.20
CA LEU A 200 7.44 -17.63 -8.43
C LEU A 200 8.45 -18.43 -9.25
N GLY A 201 9.39 -19.11 -8.58
CA GLY A 201 10.43 -19.92 -9.19
C GLY A 201 10.05 -21.39 -9.44
N ILE A 202 8.78 -21.78 -9.27
CA ILE A 202 8.36 -23.20 -9.30
C ILE A 202 8.77 -23.94 -10.58
N ARG A 203 8.76 -23.25 -11.73
CA ARG A 203 9.19 -23.83 -13.02
C ARG A 203 10.68 -24.14 -13.02
N VAL A 204 11.50 -23.24 -12.45
CA VAL A 204 12.96 -23.42 -12.33
C VAL A 204 13.27 -24.56 -11.35
N ILE A 205 12.63 -24.55 -10.17
CA ILE A 205 12.81 -25.59 -9.15
C ILE A 205 12.52 -26.98 -9.73
N ARG A 206 11.43 -27.10 -10.52
CA ARG A 206 11.06 -28.36 -11.19
C ARG A 206 12.02 -28.73 -12.31
N ALA A 207 12.44 -27.77 -13.15
CA ALA A 207 13.37 -28.01 -14.25
C ALA A 207 14.75 -28.50 -13.77
N PHE A 208 15.19 -28.03 -12.60
CA PHE A 208 16.48 -28.42 -12.01
C PHE A 208 16.36 -29.51 -10.92
N ASN A 209 15.18 -30.12 -10.73
CA ASN A 209 14.92 -31.16 -9.74
C ASN A 209 15.33 -30.78 -8.30
N ARG A 210 15.14 -29.48 -7.93
CA ARG A 210 15.54 -28.94 -6.62
C ARG A 210 14.44 -28.99 -5.55
N GLN A 211 13.31 -29.68 -5.78
CA GLN A 211 12.17 -29.72 -4.87
C GLN A 211 12.57 -30.19 -3.46
N ARG A 212 13.37 -31.25 -3.35
CA ARG A 212 13.85 -31.76 -2.06
C ARG A 212 14.68 -30.73 -1.29
N SER A 213 15.61 -30.08 -1.97
CA SER A 213 16.47 -29.04 -1.35
C SER A 213 15.64 -27.89 -0.83
N GLU A 214 14.65 -27.41 -1.60
CA GLU A 214 13.75 -26.33 -1.18
C GLU A 214 12.82 -26.75 -0.05
N GLU A 215 12.34 -28.00 -0.05
CA GLU A 215 11.53 -28.55 1.04
C GLU A 215 12.36 -28.64 2.34
N GLU A 216 13.60 -29.05 2.28
CA GLU A 216 14.50 -29.10 3.45
C GLU A 216 14.78 -27.68 3.98
N ASN A 217 15.08 -26.74 3.11
CA ASN A 217 15.28 -25.33 3.49
C ASN A 217 14.02 -24.75 4.16
N PHE A 218 12.84 -25.00 3.59
CA PHE A 218 11.59 -24.56 4.17
C PHE A 218 11.33 -25.19 5.54
N ARG A 219 11.60 -26.50 5.70
CA ARG A 219 11.49 -27.22 6.97
C ARG A 219 12.43 -26.62 8.03
N LEU A 220 13.66 -26.28 7.66
CA LEU A 220 14.62 -25.64 8.58
C LEU A 220 14.13 -24.26 9.03
N GLN A 221 13.66 -23.42 8.11
CA GLN A 221 13.11 -22.11 8.42
C GLN A 221 11.85 -22.22 9.30
N SER A 222 10.94 -23.13 8.97
CA SER A 222 9.74 -23.40 9.76
C SER A 222 10.07 -23.91 11.16
N ARG A 223 11.09 -24.76 11.30
CA ARG A 223 11.55 -25.24 12.63
C ARG A 223 12.16 -24.11 13.45
N GLN A 224 12.92 -23.20 12.82
CA GLN A 224 13.44 -22.01 13.49
C GLN A 224 12.32 -21.09 13.96
N LEU A 225 11.32 -20.89 13.12
CA LEU A 225 10.11 -20.13 13.46
C LEU A 225 9.37 -20.77 14.64
N TYR A 226 9.11 -22.08 14.57
CA TYR A 226 8.48 -22.83 15.65
C TYR A 226 9.24 -22.65 16.97
N ASN A 227 10.56 -22.82 16.97
CA ASN A 227 11.37 -22.69 18.18
C ASN A 227 11.26 -21.29 18.80
N LYS A 228 11.32 -20.23 17.97
CA LYS A 228 11.15 -18.85 18.43
C LYS A 228 9.74 -18.60 18.96
N GLN A 229 8.70 -19.04 18.24
CA GLN A 229 7.31 -18.90 18.68
C GLN A 229 7.05 -19.67 19.99
N ASN A 230 7.53 -20.91 20.09
CA ASN A 230 7.39 -21.73 21.29
C ASN A 230 8.08 -21.08 22.49
N HIS A 231 9.27 -20.49 22.31
CA HIS A 231 9.99 -19.82 23.38
C HIS A 231 9.22 -18.57 23.89
N VAL A 232 8.74 -17.73 22.97
CA VAL A 232 7.89 -16.57 23.33
C VAL A 232 6.57 -17.04 23.95
N GLY A 233 5.98 -18.09 23.37
CA GLY A 233 4.73 -18.69 23.86
C GLY A 233 4.82 -19.18 25.30
N LYS A 234 5.90 -19.85 25.67
CA LYS A 234 6.15 -20.30 27.05
C LYS A 234 6.19 -19.14 28.05
N ILE A 235 6.87 -18.04 27.71
CA ILE A 235 6.95 -16.86 28.58
C ILE A 235 5.59 -16.14 28.63
N SER A 236 4.95 -15.95 27.49
CA SER A 236 3.63 -15.31 27.43
C SER A 236 2.54 -16.11 28.13
N ALA A 237 2.65 -17.46 28.12
CA ALA A 237 1.73 -18.34 28.82
C ALA A 237 1.75 -18.17 30.35
N LEU A 238 2.84 -17.65 30.91
CA LEU A 238 2.93 -17.35 32.35
C LEU A 238 2.07 -16.14 32.75
N LEU A 239 1.67 -15.29 31.80
CA LEU A 239 0.92 -14.07 32.11
C LEU A 239 -0.37 -14.39 32.86
N ASN A 240 -1.22 -15.27 32.33
CA ASN A 240 -2.51 -15.61 32.93
C ASN A 240 -2.36 -16.30 34.28
N PRO A 241 -1.57 -17.38 34.45
CA PRO A 241 -1.41 -18.03 35.75
C PRO A 241 -0.87 -17.08 36.83
N LEU A 242 0.14 -16.24 36.51
CA LEU A 242 0.69 -15.31 37.47
C LEU A 242 -0.30 -14.21 37.86
N THR A 243 -1.03 -13.65 36.91
CA THR A 243 -2.06 -12.64 37.18
C THR A 243 -3.21 -13.22 38.02
N TYR A 244 -3.66 -14.44 37.70
CA TYR A 244 -4.68 -15.14 38.52
C TYR A 244 -4.16 -15.46 39.93
N MET A 245 -2.92 -15.90 40.07
CA MET A 245 -2.30 -16.16 41.38
C MET A 245 -2.26 -14.89 42.25
N ILE A 246 -1.81 -13.76 41.70
CA ILE A 246 -1.74 -12.49 42.44
C ILE A 246 -3.13 -12.05 42.89
N ILE A 247 -4.14 -12.15 42.03
CA ILE A 247 -5.51 -11.76 42.36
C ILE A 247 -6.11 -12.68 43.42
N ASN A 248 -5.96 -14.00 43.27
CA ASN A 248 -6.46 -14.91 44.27
C ASN A 248 -5.79 -14.70 45.63
N LEU A 249 -4.50 -14.34 45.66
CA LEU A 249 -3.83 -13.91 46.90
C LEU A 249 -4.44 -12.62 47.45
N GLY A 250 -4.75 -11.65 46.57
CA GLY A 250 -5.49 -10.44 46.94
C GLY A 250 -6.89 -10.73 47.51
N ILE A 251 -7.63 -11.63 46.86
CA ILE A 251 -8.95 -12.08 47.32
C ILE A 251 -8.84 -12.79 48.69
N ILE A 252 -7.86 -13.67 48.89
CA ILE A 252 -7.61 -14.33 50.16
C ILE A 252 -7.30 -13.28 51.23
N ALA A 253 -6.49 -12.26 50.95
CA ALA A 253 -6.19 -11.19 51.87
C ALA A 253 -7.45 -10.38 52.26
N ILE A 254 -8.34 -10.11 51.27
CA ILE A 254 -9.63 -9.45 51.51
C ILE A 254 -10.53 -10.33 52.37
N LEU A 255 -10.65 -11.62 52.05
CA LEU A 255 -11.48 -12.56 52.84
C LEU A 255 -10.97 -12.71 54.28
N TRP A 256 -9.63 -12.81 54.44
CA TRP A 256 -9.04 -12.94 55.77
C TRP A 256 -9.21 -11.68 56.60
N SER A 257 -8.88 -10.52 56.04
CA SER A 257 -9.01 -9.23 56.76
C SER A 257 -10.48 -8.83 56.94
N GLY A 258 -11.29 -8.99 55.88
CA GLY A 258 -12.71 -8.69 55.90
C GLY A 258 -13.51 -9.61 56.81
N GLY A 259 -13.21 -10.92 56.80
CA GLY A 259 -13.86 -11.89 57.69
C GLY A 259 -13.69 -11.52 59.19
N LYS A 260 -12.50 -11.08 59.59
CA LYS A 260 -12.25 -10.56 60.95
C LYS A 260 -13.09 -9.30 61.24
N GLN A 261 -13.29 -8.43 60.26
CA GLN A 261 -14.06 -7.22 60.40
C GLN A 261 -15.57 -7.49 60.42
N VAL A 262 -16.03 -8.54 59.74
CA VAL A 262 -17.43 -9.00 59.81
C VAL A 262 -17.72 -9.56 61.22
N ASP A 263 -16.82 -10.37 61.76
CA ASP A 263 -16.95 -10.92 63.12
C ASP A 263 -17.00 -9.82 64.18
N LEU A 264 -16.27 -8.72 63.94
CA LEU A 264 -16.29 -7.53 64.81
C LEU A 264 -17.45 -6.56 64.55
N GLY A 265 -18.30 -6.83 63.56
CA GLY A 265 -19.44 -6.02 63.14
C GLY A 265 -19.10 -4.73 62.38
N TYR A 266 -17.87 -4.55 61.92
CA TYR A 266 -17.44 -3.39 61.12
C TYR A 266 -17.80 -3.49 59.64
N LEU A 267 -17.86 -4.70 59.07
CA LEU A 267 -18.23 -4.97 57.71
C LEU A 267 -19.37 -5.96 57.61
N THR A 268 -20.09 -5.91 56.46
CA THR A 268 -21.15 -6.89 56.14
C THR A 268 -20.64 -7.94 55.16
N GLN A 269 -21.34 -9.08 55.04
CA GLN A 269 -20.97 -10.15 54.12
C GLN A 269 -21.09 -9.67 52.65
N GLY A 270 -22.12 -8.87 52.31
CA GLY A 270 -22.32 -8.32 51.00
C GLY A 270 -21.20 -7.35 50.59
N GLN A 271 -20.68 -6.57 51.55
CA GLN A 271 -19.55 -5.67 51.30
C GLN A 271 -18.26 -6.42 50.93
N ILE A 272 -17.99 -7.57 51.56
CA ILE A 272 -16.86 -8.43 51.16
C ILE A 272 -17.04 -8.93 49.72
N ILE A 273 -18.24 -9.35 49.36
CA ILE A 273 -18.53 -9.82 47.98
C ILE A 273 -18.36 -8.69 46.97
N ALA A 274 -18.77 -7.45 47.33
CA ALA A 274 -18.53 -6.29 46.47
C ALA A 274 -17.01 -6.04 46.25
N LEU A 275 -16.20 -6.14 47.30
CA LEU A 275 -14.75 -5.99 47.20
C LEU A 275 -14.12 -7.07 46.31
N ILE A 276 -14.57 -8.34 46.41
CA ILE A 276 -14.08 -9.43 45.53
C ILE A 276 -14.46 -9.14 44.06
N ASN A 277 -15.67 -8.65 43.79
CA ASN A 277 -16.10 -8.28 42.46
C ASN A 277 -15.24 -7.13 41.86
N TYR A 278 -14.97 -6.07 42.66
CA TYR A 278 -14.06 -4.98 42.23
C TYR A 278 -12.67 -5.50 41.94
N MET A 279 -12.11 -6.38 42.75
CA MET A 279 -10.80 -7.00 42.49
C MET A 279 -10.78 -7.77 41.17
N SER A 280 -11.85 -8.53 40.88
CA SER A 280 -11.99 -9.30 39.63
C SER A 280 -12.12 -8.38 38.41
N GLN A 281 -12.85 -7.25 38.51
CA GLN A 281 -12.96 -6.25 37.45
C GLN A 281 -11.60 -5.63 37.10
N ILE A 282 -10.78 -5.31 38.11
CA ILE A 282 -9.44 -4.75 37.92
C ILE A 282 -8.55 -5.68 37.08
N LEU A 283 -8.60 -7.00 37.36
CA LEU A 283 -7.86 -7.99 36.56
C LEU A 283 -8.21 -7.88 35.07
N VAL A 284 -9.52 -7.99 34.79
CA VAL A 284 -10.00 -8.00 33.40
C VAL A 284 -9.57 -6.74 32.66
N GLU A 285 -9.65 -5.58 33.33
CA GLU A 285 -9.29 -4.31 32.69
C GLU A 285 -7.78 -4.12 32.52
N LEU A 286 -6.95 -4.61 33.45
CA LEU A 286 -5.49 -4.56 33.29
C LEU A 286 -5.01 -5.45 32.13
N VAL A 287 -5.61 -6.65 31.95
CA VAL A 287 -5.32 -7.51 30.81
C VAL A 287 -5.75 -6.85 29.49
N LYS A 288 -6.92 -6.20 29.46
CA LYS A 288 -7.37 -5.43 28.27
C LYS A 288 -6.42 -4.28 27.95
N LEU A 289 -5.95 -3.55 28.98
CA LEU A 289 -5.00 -2.45 28.81
C LEU A 289 -3.66 -2.93 28.24
N ALA A 290 -3.15 -4.07 28.72
CA ALA A 290 -1.94 -4.69 28.20
C ALA A 290 -2.06 -5.04 26.70
N ASN A 291 -3.18 -5.65 26.31
CA ASN A 291 -3.45 -5.96 24.91
C ASN A 291 -3.60 -4.68 24.05
N LEU A 292 -4.22 -3.63 24.59
CA LEU A 292 -4.33 -2.34 23.93
C LEU A 292 -2.95 -1.75 23.59
N LEU A 293 -2.00 -1.79 24.50
CA LEU A 293 -0.64 -1.29 24.26
C LEU A 293 0.04 -1.99 23.09
N ILE A 294 -0.17 -3.30 22.93
CA ILE A 294 0.36 -4.07 21.79
C ILE A 294 -0.28 -3.60 20.47
N ILE A 295 -1.61 -3.43 20.46
CA ILE A 295 -2.34 -2.95 19.27
C ILE A 295 -1.90 -1.54 18.88
N LEU A 296 -1.79 -0.64 19.86
CA LEU A 296 -1.35 0.73 19.63
C LEU A 296 0.08 0.80 19.11
N SER A 297 1.00 -0.02 19.64
CA SER A 297 2.38 -0.08 19.14
C SER A 297 2.44 -0.48 17.66
N ARG A 298 1.61 -1.42 17.22
CA ARG A 298 1.50 -1.81 15.81
C ARG A 298 0.89 -0.68 14.96
N ALA A 299 -0.17 -0.04 15.46
CA ALA A 299 -0.82 1.06 14.78
C ALA A 299 0.11 2.25 14.59
N PHE A 300 0.90 2.62 15.60
CA PHE A 300 1.90 3.69 15.50
C PHE A 300 3.01 3.36 14.51
N ALA A 301 3.53 2.13 14.52
CA ALA A 301 4.52 1.71 13.53
C ALA A 301 3.96 1.74 12.09
N SER A 302 2.70 1.36 11.90
CA SER A 302 2.03 1.45 10.58
C SER A 302 1.77 2.90 10.17
N LEU A 303 1.37 3.75 11.10
CA LEU A 303 1.20 5.19 10.87
C LEU A 303 2.51 5.86 10.43
N ASP A 304 3.62 5.54 11.10
CA ASP A 304 4.93 6.07 10.74
C ASP A 304 5.32 5.70 9.32
N ARG A 305 5.09 4.44 8.92
CA ARG A 305 5.34 3.99 7.54
C ARG A 305 4.46 4.69 6.50
N VAL A 306 3.21 5.00 6.84
CA VAL A 306 2.30 5.77 5.96
C VAL A 306 2.76 7.23 5.92
N ASP A 307 3.14 7.82 7.07
CA ASP A 307 3.66 9.19 7.15
C ASP A 307 4.96 9.36 6.30
N GLN A 308 5.81 8.32 6.20
CA GLN A 308 7.00 8.31 5.32
C GLN A 308 6.62 8.45 3.85
N ILE A 309 5.55 7.80 3.37
CA ILE A 309 5.08 7.98 1.99
C ILE A 309 4.57 9.41 1.77
N PHE A 310 3.81 9.93 2.71
CA PHE A 310 3.36 11.33 2.63
C PHE A 310 4.48 12.37 2.72
N ALA A 311 5.62 12.03 3.30
CA ALA A 311 6.78 12.91 3.38
C ALA A 311 7.61 12.91 2.08
N LEU A 312 7.36 11.95 1.18
CA LEU A 312 8.00 11.90 -0.11
C LEU A 312 7.36 12.98 -1.00
N GLU A 313 8.13 13.97 -1.37
CA GLU A 313 7.66 15.02 -2.27
C GLU A 313 7.82 14.55 -3.73
N PRO A 314 6.80 14.72 -4.58
CA PRO A 314 6.93 14.42 -6.00
C PRO A 314 8.08 15.23 -6.62
N SER A 315 8.97 14.56 -7.33
CA SER A 315 10.12 15.20 -8.01
C SER A 315 9.68 16.12 -9.14
N MET A 316 8.58 15.78 -9.81
CA MET A 316 8.00 16.58 -10.88
C MET A 316 6.96 17.57 -10.34
N LYS A 317 7.05 18.82 -10.76
CA LYS A 317 6.05 19.85 -10.45
C LYS A 317 4.90 19.76 -11.45
N GLU A 318 3.67 19.72 -10.95
CA GLU A 318 2.43 19.78 -11.75
C GLU A 318 2.12 21.19 -12.29
N THR A 319 2.98 22.16 -11.97
CA THR A 319 2.81 23.55 -12.38
C THR A 319 3.59 23.83 -13.66
N GLY A 320 3.00 24.59 -14.59
CA GLY A 320 3.65 24.97 -15.83
C GLY A 320 2.65 25.55 -16.83
N LYS A 321 3.16 25.95 -17.98
CA LYS A 321 2.36 26.47 -19.10
C LYS A 321 1.57 25.33 -19.75
N THR A 322 0.39 25.62 -20.26
CA THR A 322 -0.50 24.69 -20.99
C THR A 322 -0.62 25.05 -22.46
N ASP A 323 0.14 26.04 -22.89
CA ASP A 323 0.10 26.57 -24.25
C ASP A 323 1.51 27.06 -24.66
N ILE A 324 1.81 26.96 -25.92
CA ILE A 324 3.10 27.30 -26.52
C ILE A 324 2.82 28.13 -27.77
N GLU A 325 3.51 29.27 -27.90
CA GLU A 325 3.56 29.99 -29.16
C GLU A 325 4.38 29.20 -30.19
N GLU A 326 3.71 28.68 -31.22
CA GLU A 326 4.39 27.97 -32.29
C GLU A 326 5.29 28.92 -33.10
N LYS A 327 6.59 28.70 -33.03
CA LYS A 327 7.57 29.41 -33.87
C LYS A 327 7.86 28.54 -35.09
N LYS A 328 7.67 29.08 -36.28
CA LYS A 328 8.07 28.42 -37.54
C LYS A 328 9.57 28.04 -37.49
N ASP A 329 9.92 26.88 -38.02
CA ASP A 329 11.28 26.34 -38.10
C ASP A 329 11.94 25.93 -36.79
N THR A 330 11.20 25.77 -35.68
CA THR A 330 11.74 25.17 -34.46
C THR A 330 11.63 23.64 -34.51
N PRO A 331 12.66 22.90 -34.08
CA PRO A 331 12.57 21.45 -33.91
C PRO A 331 11.42 21.08 -32.96
N ILE A 332 10.73 19.97 -33.21
CA ILE A 332 9.70 19.46 -32.32
C ILE A 332 10.29 19.06 -30.96
N LEU A 333 11.50 18.46 -31.00
CA LEU A 333 12.29 18.13 -29.84
C LEU A 333 13.75 18.55 -30.03
N GLU A 334 14.34 19.13 -28.99
CA GLU A 334 15.76 19.48 -28.99
C GLU A 334 16.37 19.11 -27.63
N PHE A 335 17.39 18.28 -27.65
CA PHE A 335 18.17 17.86 -26.48
C PHE A 335 19.43 18.73 -26.41
N LYS A 336 19.68 19.37 -25.26
CA LYS A 336 20.85 20.23 -25.03
C LYS A 336 21.60 19.78 -23.80
N ASP A 337 22.82 19.28 -24.00
CA ASP A 337 23.69 18.74 -22.95
C ASP A 337 22.93 17.80 -21.99
N THR A 338 22.05 16.96 -22.56
CA THR A 338 21.06 16.20 -21.81
C THR A 338 21.69 14.94 -21.23
N SER A 339 21.64 14.77 -19.91
CA SER A 339 22.07 13.55 -19.24
C SER A 339 21.05 13.07 -18.18
N PHE A 340 21.16 11.78 -17.83
CA PHE A 340 20.27 11.19 -16.85
C PHE A 340 20.93 10.11 -16.00
N VAL A 341 20.60 10.13 -14.70
CA VAL A 341 21.03 9.16 -13.69
C VAL A 341 19.81 8.71 -12.89
N TYR A 342 19.57 7.41 -12.79
CA TYR A 342 18.52 6.90 -11.91
C TYR A 342 18.84 7.16 -10.43
N HIS A 343 17.84 7.44 -9.64
CA HIS A 343 18.02 7.66 -8.21
C HIS A 343 18.75 6.47 -7.55
N GLY A 344 19.84 6.77 -6.84
CA GLY A 344 20.69 5.75 -6.19
C GLY A 344 21.68 5.04 -7.10
N ALA A 345 21.67 5.29 -8.41
CA ALA A 345 22.70 4.79 -9.31
C ALA A 345 24.00 5.61 -9.16
N ARG A 346 25.15 4.95 -9.36
CA ARG A 346 26.48 5.59 -9.28
C ARG A 346 27.01 6.07 -10.63
N LYS A 347 26.43 5.59 -11.71
CA LYS A 347 26.85 5.91 -13.09
C LYS A 347 25.73 6.54 -13.87
N GLU A 348 26.07 7.39 -14.80
CA GLU A 348 25.14 7.95 -15.77
C GLU A 348 24.53 6.83 -16.61
N THR A 349 23.21 6.86 -16.75
CA THR A 349 22.47 5.92 -17.61
C THR A 349 22.38 6.47 -19.03
N ILE A 350 22.29 7.79 -19.15
CA ILE A 350 22.44 8.53 -20.41
C ILE A 350 23.48 9.60 -20.18
N HIS A 351 24.57 9.54 -20.96
CA HIS A 351 25.65 10.53 -20.96
C HIS A 351 25.22 11.80 -21.69
N PRO A 352 25.84 12.95 -21.41
CA PRO A 352 25.50 14.22 -22.05
C PRO A 352 25.54 14.14 -23.58
N PHE A 353 24.50 14.66 -24.21
CA PHE A 353 24.40 14.70 -25.67
C PHE A 353 23.54 15.86 -26.16
N ASP A 354 23.74 16.22 -27.43
CA ASP A 354 22.93 17.18 -28.18
C ASP A 354 22.28 16.48 -29.38
N PHE A 355 20.98 16.72 -29.58
CA PHE A 355 20.24 16.17 -30.72
C PHE A 355 18.97 17.01 -30.96
N ALA A 356 18.63 17.23 -32.21
CA ALA A 356 17.41 17.91 -32.62
C ALA A 356 16.61 17.08 -33.60
N VAL A 357 15.29 17.05 -33.42
CA VAL A 357 14.33 16.30 -34.24
C VAL A 357 13.33 17.26 -34.84
N LYS A 358 13.15 17.18 -36.15
CA LYS A 358 12.14 17.95 -36.87
C LYS A 358 10.79 17.25 -36.86
N GLU A 359 9.74 18.03 -37.03
CA GLU A 359 8.39 17.48 -37.15
C GLU A 359 8.26 16.57 -38.36
N GLY A 360 7.60 15.43 -38.19
CA GLY A 360 7.39 14.43 -39.23
C GLY A 360 8.55 13.46 -39.46
N GLU A 361 9.71 13.65 -38.80
CA GLU A 361 10.84 12.72 -38.92
C GLU A 361 10.58 11.39 -38.20
N THR A 362 11.10 10.32 -38.76
CA THR A 362 11.17 9.00 -38.11
C THR A 362 12.56 8.78 -37.56
N ILE A 363 12.68 8.59 -36.25
CA ILE A 363 13.94 8.37 -35.53
C ILE A 363 14.03 6.91 -35.10
N GLY A 364 15.01 6.19 -35.64
CA GLY A 364 15.36 4.85 -35.17
C GLY A 364 16.29 4.92 -33.95
N VAL A 365 16.03 4.14 -32.91
CA VAL A 365 16.91 4.04 -31.73
C VAL A 365 17.36 2.59 -31.60
N ILE A 366 18.67 2.33 -31.71
CA ILE A 366 19.26 0.99 -31.65
C ILE A 366 20.42 0.94 -30.66
N GLY A 367 20.72 -0.25 -30.18
CA GLY A 367 21.83 -0.54 -29.26
C GLY A 367 21.64 -1.85 -28.53
N GLY A 368 22.66 -2.32 -27.84
CA GLY A 368 22.61 -3.54 -27.04
C GLY A 368 21.56 -3.50 -25.90
N THR A 369 21.33 -4.65 -25.27
CA THR A 369 20.51 -4.71 -24.04
C THR A 369 21.21 -3.91 -22.93
N GLY A 370 20.45 -3.02 -22.26
CA GLY A 370 21.02 -2.16 -21.20
C GLY A 370 21.69 -0.88 -21.69
N SER A 371 21.73 -0.61 -23.01
CA SER A 371 22.37 0.60 -23.56
C SER A 371 21.65 1.93 -23.28
N GLY A 372 20.47 1.91 -22.61
CA GLY A 372 19.73 3.11 -22.24
C GLY A 372 18.56 3.48 -23.17
N LYS A 373 18.18 2.65 -24.16
CA LYS A 373 17.11 2.94 -25.14
C LYS A 373 15.77 3.30 -24.49
N SER A 374 15.26 2.46 -23.61
CA SER A 374 13.98 2.70 -22.92
C SER A 374 14.06 3.90 -21.98
N THR A 375 15.22 4.15 -21.39
CA THR A 375 15.47 5.36 -20.61
C THR A 375 15.37 6.61 -21.48
N PHE A 376 16.05 6.61 -22.63
CA PHE A 376 16.01 7.72 -23.59
C PHE A 376 14.56 8.09 -23.98
N VAL A 377 13.75 7.11 -24.39
CA VAL A 377 12.35 7.40 -24.79
C VAL A 377 11.46 7.74 -23.60
N SER A 378 11.79 7.28 -22.40
CA SER A 378 11.09 7.68 -21.17
C SER A 378 11.34 9.14 -20.80
N LEU A 379 12.51 9.69 -21.14
CA LEU A 379 12.78 11.12 -21.01
C LEU A 379 11.95 11.95 -21.97
N ILE A 380 11.77 11.53 -23.24
CA ILE A 380 10.91 12.20 -24.22
C ILE A 380 9.47 12.31 -23.71
N ALA A 381 8.96 11.23 -23.12
CA ALA A 381 7.60 11.21 -22.56
C ALA A 381 7.52 11.92 -21.18
N ARG A 382 8.62 12.53 -20.73
CA ARG A 382 8.75 13.13 -19.41
C ARG A 382 8.19 12.24 -18.30
N LEU A 383 8.58 10.95 -18.33
CA LEU A 383 8.32 10.02 -17.22
C LEU A 383 9.33 10.22 -16.09
N TYR A 384 10.51 10.74 -16.46
CA TYR A 384 11.57 11.22 -15.58
C TYR A 384 12.02 12.62 -16.05
N ASP A 385 12.40 13.49 -15.14
CA ASP A 385 13.09 14.73 -15.48
C ASP A 385 14.59 14.47 -15.67
N VAL A 386 15.22 15.15 -16.61
CA VAL A 386 16.67 15.04 -16.88
C VAL A 386 17.49 15.51 -15.67
N THR A 387 18.63 14.84 -15.42
CA THR A 387 19.54 15.17 -14.31
C THR A 387 20.33 16.43 -14.59
N SER A 388 20.89 16.57 -15.81
CA SER A 388 21.51 17.80 -16.28
C SER A 388 21.10 18.10 -17.72
N GLY A 389 21.35 19.32 -18.17
CA GLY A 389 20.89 19.78 -19.46
C GLY A 389 19.38 20.03 -19.48
N ARG A 390 18.79 20.01 -20.68
CA ARG A 390 17.37 20.26 -20.89
C ARG A 390 16.84 19.62 -22.17
N ILE A 391 15.58 19.29 -22.16
CA ILE A 391 14.82 18.89 -23.35
C ILE A 391 13.85 20.03 -23.66
N LEU A 392 13.89 20.50 -24.89
CA LEU A 392 12.97 21.55 -25.37
C LEU A 392 11.92 20.89 -26.27
N TYR A 393 10.67 21.17 -25.99
CA TYR A 393 9.54 20.84 -26.85
C TYR A 393 9.10 22.12 -27.58
N ARG A 394 9.20 22.13 -28.91
CA ARG A 394 8.96 23.32 -29.76
C ARG A 394 9.69 24.59 -29.24
N GLY A 395 10.92 24.43 -28.77
CA GLY A 395 11.77 25.51 -28.25
C GLY A 395 11.49 25.97 -26.82
N VAL A 396 10.54 25.35 -26.11
CA VAL A 396 10.23 25.62 -24.69
C VAL A 396 10.74 24.46 -23.84
N ASP A 397 11.42 24.78 -22.71
CA ASP A 397 11.90 23.76 -21.78
C ASP A 397 10.74 22.93 -21.23
N GLU A 398 10.81 21.60 -21.30
CA GLU A 398 9.77 20.71 -20.82
C GLU A 398 9.44 20.93 -19.34
N LYS A 399 10.42 21.40 -18.53
CA LYS A 399 10.22 21.69 -17.10
C LYS A 399 9.33 22.92 -16.86
N GLU A 400 9.19 23.80 -17.86
CA GLU A 400 8.26 24.94 -17.82
C GLU A 400 6.84 24.59 -18.23
N LEU A 401 6.65 23.43 -18.81
CA LEU A 401 5.35 22.93 -19.29
C LEU A 401 4.70 22.01 -18.26
N LYS A 402 3.37 21.96 -18.24
CA LYS A 402 2.68 20.94 -17.45
C LYS A 402 2.95 19.54 -18.03
N PRO A 403 3.26 18.54 -17.19
CA PRO A 403 3.48 17.15 -17.67
C PRO A 403 2.29 16.61 -18.49
N GLU A 404 1.05 16.96 -18.11
CA GLU A 404 -0.16 16.54 -18.82
C GLU A 404 -0.22 17.12 -20.22
N PHE A 405 0.23 18.37 -20.41
CA PHE A 405 0.27 18.99 -21.72
C PHE A 405 1.20 18.25 -22.67
N ILE A 406 2.45 17.98 -22.23
CA ILE A 406 3.43 17.24 -23.05
C ILE A 406 2.94 15.82 -23.33
N ARG A 407 2.53 15.09 -22.29
CA ARG A 407 2.02 13.72 -22.43
C ARG A 407 0.73 13.67 -23.25
N GLY A 408 -0.03 14.77 -23.30
CA GLY A 408 -1.19 14.92 -24.20
C GLY A 408 -0.82 14.87 -25.67
N LYS A 409 0.40 15.30 -26.03
CA LYS A 409 0.93 15.34 -27.39
C LYS A 409 1.69 14.07 -27.79
N ILE A 410 1.95 13.18 -26.84
CA ILE A 410 2.75 11.98 -27.05
C ILE A 410 1.89 10.71 -26.95
N GLY A 411 1.99 9.85 -27.95
CA GLY A 411 1.52 8.47 -27.90
C GLY A 411 2.66 7.56 -27.49
N PHE A 412 2.60 6.96 -26.29
CA PHE A 412 3.64 6.09 -25.79
C PHE A 412 3.20 4.64 -25.76
N VAL A 413 3.94 3.77 -26.46
CA VAL A 413 3.74 2.32 -26.49
C VAL A 413 4.93 1.66 -25.78
N PRO A 414 4.74 1.15 -24.56
CA PRO A 414 5.82 0.53 -23.80
C PRO A 414 6.18 -0.85 -24.36
N GLN A 415 7.39 -1.31 -24.10
CA GLN A 415 7.90 -2.63 -24.48
C GLN A 415 6.97 -3.76 -24.04
N LYS A 416 6.46 -3.71 -22.81
CA LYS A 416 5.49 -4.69 -22.30
C LYS A 416 4.07 -4.15 -22.48
N ALA A 417 3.31 -4.77 -23.39
CA ALA A 417 1.92 -4.44 -23.58
C ALA A 417 1.11 -4.64 -22.30
N SER A 418 0.41 -3.60 -21.88
CA SER A 418 -0.46 -3.60 -20.71
C SER A 418 -1.86 -3.15 -21.10
N LEU A 419 -2.85 -4.02 -20.84
CA LEU A 419 -4.27 -3.74 -21.03
C LEU A 419 -4.98 -3.88 -19.69
N PHE A 420 -5.99 -3.03 -19.49
CA PHE A 420 -6.81 -3.05 -18.28
C PHE A 420 -7.99 -4.02 -18.46
N GLU A 421 -8.44 -4.60 -17.36
CA GLU A 421 -9.69 -5.35 -17.35
C GLU A 421 -10.87 -4.42 -17.67
N GLY A 422 -11.74 -4.82 -18.62
CA GLY A 422 -12.86 -4.03 -19.08
C GLY A 422 -13.16 -4.31 -20.56
N SER A 423 -13.93 -3.47 -21.22
CA SER A 423 -14.17 -3.61 -22.66
C SER A 423 -12.94 -3.16 -23.49
N LEU A 424 -12.88 -3.60 -24.75
CA LEU A 424 -11.87 -3.10 -25.68
C LEU A 424 -12.09 -1.59 -25.90
N ARG A 425 -13.32 -1.12 -25.99
CA ARG A 425 -13.71 0.30 -26.06
C ARG A 425 -13.11 1.09 -24.89
N ASP A 426 -13.29 0.61 -23.65
CA ASP A 426 -12.74 1.28 -22.47
C ASP A 426 -11.21 1.38 -22.54
N ASN A 427 -10.53 0.32 -23.02
CA ASN A 427 -9.09 0.34 -23.21
C ASN A 427 -8.65 1.35 -24.28
N MET A 428 -9.40 1.55 -25.35
CA MET A 428 -9.11 2.57 -26.38
C MET A 428 -9.34 3.99 -25.84
N LYS A 429 -10.39 4.18 -25.05
CA LYS A 429 -10.72 5.48 -24.43
C LYS A 429 -9.69 5.97 -23.41
N TRP A 430 -8.77 5.13 -22.94
CA TRP A 430 -7.57 5.60 -22.21
C TRP A 430 -6.66 6.49 -23.07
N GLY A 431 -6.67 6.31 -24.38
CA GLY A 431 -5.97 7.21 -25.32
C GLY A 431 -6.66 8.57 -25.43
N LYS A 432 -8.00 8.55 -25.61
CA LYS A 432 -8.87 9.73 -25.76
C LYS A 432 -10.24 9.39 -25.19
N GLU A 433 -10.64 10.07 -24.11
CA GLU A 433 -11.85 9.76 -23.32
C GLU A 433 -13.15 9.87 -24.16
N ASP A 434 -13.23 10.88 -25.03
CA ASP A 434 -14.35 11.18 -25.92
C ASP A 434 -14.21 10.56 -27.33
N ALA A 435 -13.31 9.56 -27.49
CA ALA A 435 -13.10 8.91 -28.78
C ALA A 435 -14.41 8.28 -29.32
N THR A 436 -14.72 8.59 -30.59
CA THR A 436 -15.84 7.95 -31.30
C THR A 436 -15.46 6.55 -31.75
N ASP A 437 -16.47 5.73 -32.08
CA ASP A 437 -16.23 4.38 -32.61
C ASP A 437 -15.43 4.43 -33.90
N GLU A 438 -15.69 5.42 -34.77
CA GLU A 438 -14.98 5.63 -36.03
C GLU A 438 -13.49 5.92 -35.78
N GLU A 439 -13.18 6.78 -34.83
CA GLU A 439 -11.78 7.08 -34.43
C GLU A 439 -11.07 5.85 -33.89
N ILE A 440 -11.78 5.06 -33.08
CA ILE A 440 -11.25 3.79 -32.54
C ILE A 440 -10.98 2.81 -33.68
N TYR A 441 -11.92 2.63 -34.58
CA TYR A 441 -11.73 1.73 -35.70
C TYR A 441 -10.61 2.18 -36.65
N GLN A 442 -10.47 3.48 -36.92
CA GLN A 442 -9.32 4.01 -37.67
C GLN A 442 -7.99 3.66 -37.03
N ALA A 443 -7.89 3.84 -35.71
CA ALA A 443 -6.68 3.49 -35.00
C ALA A 443 -6.40 1.98 -34.99
N LEU A 444 -7.45 1.14 -34.95
CA LEU A 444 -7.35 -0.31 -35.06
C LEU A 444 -6.88 -0.73 -36.47
N ASP A 445 -7.34 -0.05 -37.51
CA ASP A 445 -6.91 -0.30 -38.91
C ASP A 445 -5.41 0.01 -39.06
N ILE A 446 -4.96 1.19 -38.59
CA ILE A 446 -3.54 1.58 -38.64
C ILE A 446 -2.70 0.60 -37.84
N ALA A 447 -3.14 0.21 -36.63
CA ALA A 447 -2.45 -0.75 -35.78
C ALA A 447 -2.52 -2.21 -36.27
N GLN A 448 -3.13 -2.49 -37.43
CA GLN A 448 -3.35 -3.84 -37.98
C GLN A 448 -4.11 -4.76 -37.02
N ALA A 449 -5.02 -4.18 -36.23
CA ALA A 449 -5.78 -4.88 -35.21
C ALA A 449 -7.25 -5.13 -35.61
N ARG A 450 -7.76 -4.47 -36.64
CA ARG A 450 -9.15 -4.50 -37.05
C ARG A 450 -9.65 -5.92 -37.31
N GLU A 451 -8.91 -6.70 -38.10
CA GLU A 451 -9.29 -8.04 -38.53
C GLU A 451 -9.63 -8.96 -37.33
N PHE A 452 -8.79 -9.00 -36.30
CA PHE A 452 -9.08 -9.87 -35.17
C PHE A 452 -10.18 -9.32 -34.23
N VAL A 453 -10.41 -8.00 -34.22
CA VAL A 453 -11.51 -7.38 -33.47
C VAL A 453 -12.85 -7.70 -34.15
N ASP A 454 -12.92 -7.63 -35.47
CA ASP A 454 -14.12 -7.96 -36.22
C ASP A 454 -14.50 -9.46 -36.14
N GLN A 455 -13.53 -10.34 -35.84
CA GLN A 455 -13.78 -11.76 -35.55
C GLN A 455 -14.40 -12.00 -34.17
N LYS A 456 -14.45 -10.98 -33.31
CA LYS A 456 -15.08 -11.09 -31.99
C LYS A 456 -16.57 -10.70 -32.12
N GLU A 457 -17.47 -11.59 -31.70
CA GLU A 457 -18.93 -11.34 -31.77
C GLU A 457 -19.37 -10.02 -31.13
N GLN A 458 -18.61 -9.56 -30.11
CA GLN A 458 -18.90 -8.34 -29.35
C GLN A 458 -18.18 -7.10 -29.91
N GLY A 459 -17.31 -7.22 -30.91
CA GLY A 459 -16.58 -6.11 -31.52
C GLY A 459 -15.82 -5.27 -30.44
N LEU A 460 -16.12 -3.97 -30.38
CA LEU A 460 -15.50 -3.06 -29.38
C LEU A 460 -15.91 -3.33 -27.93
N ASP A 461 -17.02 -4.02 -27.72
CA ASP A 461 -17.47 -4.36 -26.35
C ASP A 461 -16.91 -5.71 -25.86
N PHE A 462 -16.03 -6.35 -26.65
CA PHE A 462 -15.30 -7.55 -26.26
C PHE A 462 -14.56 -7.31 -24.93
N ARG A 463 -14.79 -8.22 -23.96
CA ARG A 463 -14.19 -8.12 -22.62
C ARG A 463 -12.75 -8.59 -22.62
N ILE A 464 -11.86 -7.71 -22.21
CA ILE A 464 -10.44 -7.97 -21.95
C ILE A 464 -10.30 -8.37 -20.48
N GLU A 465 -9.66 -9.51 -20.23
CA GLU A 465 -9.32 -9.96 -18.87
C GLU A 465 -8.11 -9.21 -18.31
N GLN A 466 -7.89 -9.36 -17.02
CA GLN A 466 -6.76 -8.72 -16.33
C GLN A 466 -5.43 -8.96 -17.08
N ASN A 467 -4.71 -7.89 -17.38
CA ASN A 467 -3.48 -7.90 -18.19
C ASN A 467 -3.66 -8.54 -19.58
N GLY A 468 -4.88 -8.56 -20.11
CA GLY A 468 -5.18 -9.15 -21.41
C GLY A 468 -4.99 -10.67 -21.43
N GLY A 469 -5.28 -11.40 -20.34
CA GLY A 469 -5.05 -12.84 -20.22
C GLY A 469 -5.62 -13.69 -21.36
N ASN A 470 -6.70 -13.23 -21.94
CA ASN A 470 -7.42 -13.86 -23.05
C ASN A 470 -6.96 -13.42 -24.47
N LEU A 471 -5.82 -12.74 -24.59
CA LEU A 471 -5.25 -12.26 -25.86
C LEU A 471 -3.83 -12.80 -26.07
N SER A 472 -3.45 -13.02 -27.33
CA SER A 472 -2.07 -13.34 -27.69
C SER A 472 -1.14 -12.12 -27.51
N GLY A 473 0.18 -12.33 -27.42
CA GLY A 473 1.16 -11.26 -27.26
C GLY A 473 1.07 -10.21 -28.40
N GLY A 474 0.98 -10.65 -29.64
CA GLY A 474 0.83 -9.76 -30.80
C GLY A 474 -0.51 -9.00 -30.82
N GLN A 475 -1.60 -9.62 -30.37
CA GLN A 475 -2.89 -8.94 -30.24
C GLN A 475 -2.83 -7.84 -29.16
N LYS A 476 -2.26 -8.12 -27.99
CA LYS A 476 -2.05 -7.12 -26.94
C LYS A 476 -1.23 -5.94 -27.44
N GLN A 477 -0.15 -6.23 -28.15
CA GLN A 477 0.75 -5.20 -28.67
C GLN A 477 0.02 -4.29 -29.65
N ARG A 478 -0.68 -4.87 -30.65
CA ARG A 478 -1.46 -4.11 -31.63
C ARG A 478 -2.55 -3.25 -30.98
N LEU A 479 -3.25 -3.76 -29.97
CA LEU A 479 -4.22 -2.95 -29.21
C LEU A 479 -3.56 -1.82 -28.40
N THR A 480 -2.37 -2.05 -27.85
CA THR A 480 -1.63 -0.98 -27.15
C THR A 480 -1.18 0.11 -28.12
N ILE A 481 -0.79 -0.26 -29.34
CA ILE A 481 -0.47 0.68 -30.43
C ILE A 481 -1.73 1.45 -30.85
N ALA A 482 -2.86 0.77 -31.08
CA ALA A 482 -4.12 1.40 -31.41
C ALA A 482 -4.53 2.43 -30.35
N ARG A 483 -4.43 2.09 -29.07
CA ARG A 483 -4.70 3.01 -27.95
C ARG A 483 -3.87 4.29 -27.99
N ALA A 484 -2.59 4.19 -28.37
CA ALA A 484 -1.73 5.35 -28.52
C ALA A 484 -2.13 6.20 -29.73
N LEU A 485 -2.56 5.57 -30.83
CA LEU A 485 -2.97 6.23 -32.07
C LEU A 485 -4.33 6.92 -32.00
N VAL A 486 -5.29 6.40 -31.20
CA VAL A 486 -6.61 7.03 -31.00
C VAL A 486 -6.49 8.50 -30.61
N ARG A 487 -5.43 8.84 -29.87
CA ARG A 487 -5.14 10.22 -29.42
C ARG A 487 -4.73 11.16 -30.58
N LYS A 488 -4.31 10.64 -31.74
CA LYS A 488 -3.69 11.39 -32.85
C LYS A 488 -2.49 12.23 -32.34
N PRO A 489 -1.46 11.58 -31.79
CA PRO A 489 -0.36 12.28 -31.14
C PRO A 489 0.55 12.99 -32.15
N GLU A 490 1.23 14.07 -31.72
CA GLU A 490 2.27 14.72 -32.52
C GLU A 490 3.57 13.90 -32.54
N ILE A 491 3.84 13.17 -31.45
CA ILE A 491 5.01 12.29 -31.29
C ILE A 491 4.51 10.90 -30.91
N LEU A 492 4.86 9.88 -31.68
CA LEU A 492 4.58 8.48 -31.37
C LEU A 492 5.88 7.77 -30.97
N ILE A 493 5.88 7.15 -29.80
CA ILE A 493 7.02 6.38 -29.29
C ILE A 493 6.63 4.90 -29.26
N LEU A 494 7.40 4.08 -29.98
CA LEU A 494 7.24 2.63 -30.06
C LEU A 494 8.47 1.96 -29.41
N ASP A 495 8.41 1.65 -28.09
CA ASP A 495 9.53 1.03 -27.37
C ASP A 495 9.49 -0.49 -27.55
N ASP A 496 10.36 -1.00 -28.43
CA ASP A 496 10.53 -2.43 -28.80
C ASP A 496 9.19 -3.16 -29.10
N SER A 497 8.22 -2.39 -29.58
CA SER A 497 6.85 -2.85 -29.79
C SER A 497 6.70 -3.85 -30.95
N ALA A 498 7.70 -3.94 -31.83
CA ALA A 498 7.76 -4.88 -32.93
C ALA A 498 8.19 -6.30 -32.52
N SER A 499 8.78 -6.47 -31.33
CA SER A 499 9.34 -7.76 -30.88
C SER A 499 8.29 -8.87 -30.74
N ALA A 500 7.03 -8.51 -30.48
CA ALA A 500 5.90 -9.43 -30.36
C ALA A 500 5.13 -9.64 -31.68
N LEU A 501 5.53 -8.96 -32.75
CA LEU A 501 4.88 -9.03 -34.07
C LEU A 501 5.73 -9.87 -35.04
N ASP A 502 5.06 -10.54 -35.97
CA ASP A 502 5.73 -11.13 -37.12
C ASP A 502 6.21 -10.05 -38.11
N PHE A 503 7.21 -10.39 -38.94
CA PHE A 503 7.84 -9.44 -39.83
C PHE A 503 6.87 -8.79 -40.84
N ALA A 504 5.85 -9.55 -41.35
CA ALA A 504 4.90 -9.05 -42.32
C ALA A 504 3.93 -8.05 -41.66
N THR A 505 3.48 -8.33 -40.44
CA THR A 505 2.60 -7.43 -39.69
C THR A 505 3.36 -6.16 -39.24
N ASP A 506 4.62 -6.27 -38.81
CA ASP A 506 5.45 -5.09 -38.49
C ASP A 506 5.66 -4.19 -39.71
N ALA A 507 5.97 -4.76 -40.86
CA ALA A 507 6.14 -4.00 -42.10
C ALA A 507 4.84 -3.27 -42.52
N ARG A 508 3.68 -3.96 -42.47
CA ARG A 508 2.38 -3.35 -42.74
C ARG A 508 2.03 -2.24 -41.76
N LEU A 509 2.28 -2.46 -40.46
CA LEU A 509 2.06 -1.46 -39.44
C LEU A 509 2.87 -0.17 -39.69
N ARG A 510 4.15 -0.29 -39.96
CA ARG A 510 5.02 0.87 -40.24
C ARG A 510 4.58 1.61 -41.50
N LYS A 511 4.19 0.88 -42.54
CA LYS A 511 3.64 1.47 -43.77
C LYS A 511 2.35 2.21 -43.46
N ALA A 512 1.40 1.58 -42.73
CA ALA A 512 0.14 2.19 -42.36
C ALA A 512 0.32 3.45 -41.49
N ILE A 513 1.26 3.44 -40.54
CA ILE A 513 1.63 4.62 -39.73
C ILE A 513 2.07 5.75 -40.69
N LYS A 514 3.02 5.48 -41.58
CA LYS A 514 3.58 6.51 -42.48
C LYS A 514 2.53 7.08 -43.46
N GLU A 515 1.57 6.26 -43.93
CA GLU A 515 0.58 6.68 -44.91
C GLU A 515 -0.66 7.36 -44.30
N ASN A 516 -0.95 7.10 -43.02
CA ASN A 516 -2.22 7.56 -42.40
C ASN A 516 -2.00 8.57 -41.25
N THR A 517 -0.78 9.05 -41.06
CA THR A 517 -0.50 10.02 -40.01
C THR A 517 0.30 11.18 -40.59
N ASP A 518 -0.41 12.30 -40.86
CA ASP A 518 0.22 13.51 -41.38
C ASP A 518 1.15 14.14 -40.35
N ASN A 519 2.40 14.40 -40.74
CA ASN A 519 3.43 15.10 -39.94
C ASN A 519 3.73 14.52 -38.54
N MET A 520 3.29 13.30 -38.22
CA MET A 520 3.60 12.68 -36.93
C MET A 520 5.07 12.28 -36.85
N THR A 521 5.76 12.75 -35.81
CA THR A 521 7.15 12.34 -35.51
C THR A 521 7.14 10.98 -34.82
N VAL A 522 7.95 10.03 -35.29
CA VAL A 522 7.94 8.65 -34.80
C VAL A 522 9.28 8.24 -34.25
N PHE A 523 9.33 7.78 -32.99
CA PHE A 523 10.51 7.13 -32.39
C PHE A 523 10.32 5.61 -32.42
N LEU A 524 11.15 4.93 -33.19
CA LEU A 524 11.18 3.47 -33.32
C LEU A 524 12.34 2.91 -32.52
N VAL A 525 12.09 2.42 -31.32
CA VAL A 525 13.11 1.71 -30.54
C VAL A 525 13.08 0.23 -30.92
N SER A 526 14.19 -0.31 -31.36
CA SER A 526 14.28 -1.73 -31.71
C SER A 526 15.69 -2.26 -31.52
N GLN A 527 15.79 -3.56 -31.28
CA GLN A 527 17.04 -4.30 -31.38
C GLN A 527 17.27 -4.81 -32.80
N ARG A 528 16.26 -4.76 -33.69
CA ARG A 528 16.34 -5.26 -35.07
C ARG A 528 16.66 -4.12 -36.03
N VAL A 529 17.72 -4.27 -36.80
CA VAL A 529 18.13 -3.31 -37.86
C VAL A 529 17.03 -3.17 -38.91
N SER A 530 16.37 -4.28 -39.29
CA SER A 530 15.30 -4.29 -40.29
C SER A 530 14.11 -3.37 -39.93
N THR A 531 13.87 -3.13 -38.65
CA THR A 531 12.79 -2.23 -38.17
C THR A 531 13.14 -0.76 -38.37
N ILE A 532 14.41 -0.38 -38.20
CA ILE A 532 14.83 1.03 -38.15
C ILE A 532 15.60 1.51 -39.37
N ARG A 533 16.01 0.60 -40.28
CA ARG A 533 16.88 0.93 -41.42
C ARG A 533 16.34 2.02 -42.34
N ASN A 534 15.04 2.22 -42.40
CA ASN A 534 14.37 3.24 -43.22
C ASN A 534 14.00 4.50 -42.43
N ALA A 535 14.51 4.67 -41.20
CA ALA A 535 14.36 5.89 -40.44
C ALA A 535 15.18 7.04 -41.05
N ASP A 536 14.71 8.27 -40.89
CA ASP A 536 15.41 9.47 -41.38
C ASP A 536 16.72 9.67 -40.64
N HIS A 537 16.73 9.40 -39.33
CA HIS A 537 17.92 9.34 -38.49
C HIS A 537 17.88 8.12 -37.58
N ILE A 538 19.02 7.49 -37.41
CA ILE A 538 19.24 6.38 -36.48
C ILE A 538 20.17 6.84 -35.37
N LEU A 539 19.72 6.74 -34.13
CA LEU A 539 20.53 6.91 -32.94
C LEU A 539 21.12 5.57 -32.49
N VAL A 540 22.42 5.48 -32.43
CA VAL A 540 23.14 4.29 -31.95
C VAL A 540 23.53 4.55 -30.48
N LEU A 541 22.96 3.78 -29.56
CA LEU A 541 23.25 3.86 -28.12
C LEU A 541 24.18 2.70 -27.71
N ASP A 542 25.29 3.05 -27.05
CA ASP A 542 26.23 2.09 -26.47
C ASP A 542 26.64 2.53 -25.07
N ASP A 543 26.39 1.70 -24.06
CA ASP A 543 26.62 1.97 -22.62
C ASP A 543 26.21 3.39 -22.17
N GLY A 544 25.01 3.83 -22.58
CA GLY A 544 24.46 5.15 -22.25
C GLY A 544 25.00 6.31 -23.07
N LYS A 545 25.91 6.08 -23.99
CA LYS A 545 26.47 7.10 -24.89
C LYS A 545 25.83 7.01 -26.27
N ILE A 546 25.66 8.15 -26.91
CA ILE A 546 25.29 8.18 -28.32
C ILE A 546 26.59 7.92 -29.12
N ALA A 547 26.74 6.68 -29.59
CA ALA A 547 27.91 6.27 -30.39
C ALA A 547 27.87 6.84 -31.83
N GLY A 548 26.66 7.19 -32.33
CA GLY A 548 26.52 7.82 -33.64
C GLY A 548 25.08 8.19 -33.97
N ILE A 549 24.92 9.19 -34.84
CA ILE A 549 23.67 9.63 -35.39
C ILE A 549 23.82 9.77 -36.90
N GLY A 550 22.88 9.23 -37.68
CA GLY A 550 22.89 9.36 -39.14
C GLY A 550 21.93 8.42 -39.83
N THR A 551 21.93 8.39 -41.15
CA THR A 551 21.16 7.43 -41.94
C THR A 551 21.82 6.03 -41.88
N HIS A 552 21.06 5.01 -42.23
CA HIS A 552 21.54 3.62 -42.29
C HIS A 552 22.84 3.50 -43.09
N LEU A 553 22.91 4.13 -44.27
CA LEU A 553 24.09 4.05 -45.16
C LEU A 553 25.32 4.81 -44.63
N GLN A 554 25.10 5.93 -43.95
CA GLN A 554 26.17 6.68 -43.28
C GLN A 554 26.77 5.89 -42.13
N LEU A 555 25.90 5.41 -41.21
CA LEU A 555 26.32 4.66 -40.03
C LEU A 555 27.01 3.34 -40.38
N LEU A 556 26.59 2.68 -41.45
CA LEU A 556 27.21 1.45 -41.93
C LEU A 556 28.66 1.68 -42.37
N LYS A 557 28.98 2.89 -42.86
CA LYS A 557 30.34 3.27 -43.30
C LYS A 557 31.19 3.83 -42.16
N GLU A 558 30.60 4.65 -41.30
CA GLU A 558 31.31 5.51 -40.38
C GLU A 558 31.28 5.05 -38.93
N ASN A 559 30.30 4.19 -38.54
CA ASN A 559 30.11 3.79 -37.16
C ASN A 559 30.38 2.29 -36.95
N GLN A 560 31.42 1.98 -36.22
CA GLN A 560 31.86 0.61 -35.95
C GLN A 560 30.80 -0.19 -35.13
N VAL A 561 30.20 0.43 -34.11
CA VAL A 561 29.18 -0.23 -33.26
C VAL A 561 27.95 -0.60 -34.08
N TYR A 562 27.49 0.29 -34.96
CA TYR A 562 26.35 0.02 -35.84
C TYR A 562 26.63 -1.10 -36.82
N LYS A 563 27.87 -1.10 -37.38
CA LYS A 563 28.30 -2.14 -38.30
C LYS A 563 28.32 -3.51 -37.65
N GLU A 564 28.88 -3.62 -36.45
CA GLU A 564 28.88 -4.87 -35.65
C GLU A 564 27.47 -5.36 -35.35
N ILE A 565 26.52 -4.47 -35.00
CA ILE A 565 25.13 -4.82 -34.81
C ILE A 565 24.51 -5.38 -36.12
N CYS A 566 24.78 -4.76 -37.26
CA CYS A 566 24.31 -5.22 -38.57
C CYS A 566 24.88 -6.58 -38.93
N GLU A 567 26.17 -6.77 -38.81
CA GLU A 567 26.89 -8.02 -39.13
C GLU A 567 26.41 -9.18 -38.23
N SER A 568 26.19 -8.94 -36.95
CA SER A 568 25.67 -9.94 -36.03
C SER A 568 24.25 -10.43 -36.40
N GLN A 569 23.42 -9.58 -37.01
CA GLN A 569 22.06 -9.95 -37.42
C GLN A 569 22.04 -10.62 -38.80
N MET A 570 22.93 -10.23 -39.73
CA MET A 570 23.05 -10.88 -41.05
C MET A 570 23.59 -12.32 -40.91
N ALA A 571 24.57 -12.54 -40.05
CA ALA A 571 25.11 -13.87 -39.76
C ALA A 571 24.07 -14.83 -39.14
N GLY A 572 23.04 -14.29 -38.49
CA GLY A 572 21.92 -15.07 -37.92
C GLY A 572 20.81 -15.40 -38.94
N GLU A 573 20.72 -14.71 -40.07
CA GLU A 573 19.76 -14.99 -41.15
C GLU A 573 20.28 -16.04 -42.17
N GLU A 574 21.59 -16.25 -42.22
CA GLU A 574 22.20 -17.26 -43.09
C GLU A 574 22.44 -18.63 -42.42
N ALA A 575 22.21 -18.74 -41.11
CA ALA A 575 22.31 -19.98 -40.31
C ALA A 575 20.92 -20.57 -40.03
#